data_8dbbb4637f9071a0de3c30113017291d
#
_entry.id   8dbbb4637f9071a0de3c30113017291d
#
_cell.length_a   1.000
_cell.length_b   1.000
_cell.length_c   1.000
_cell.angle_alpha   90.00
_cell.angle_beta   90.00
_cell.angle_gamma   90.00
#
_symmetry.space_group_name_H-M   'P 1'
#
loop_
_entity.id
_entity.type
_entity.pdbx_description
1 polymer ?
#
loop_
_entity_poly.entity_id
_entity_poly.type
_entity_poly.pdbx_seq_one_letter_code
_entity_poly.pdbx_strand_id
1 'polypeptide(L)'
;MDFAFTDEQVMIGETAKAFFGEHACSERTRKAMAVDGLDRDLWQGFCADLGLAGIGLPEQFGGAGLGMVEFALVAEAAGSQVAALPLLGLATAARAIAAGGSEAQKMEWLPKLASGQCVATCEGMPKADYTGGKLSGTFDLVPHGAVAD
;
A
#
# COMPACT_ATOMS: atom_id res chain seq x y z
N MET A 1 -29.52 -3.34 9.14
CA MET A 1 -28.15 -3.23 8.67
C MET A 1 -27.51 -2.19 9.55
N ASP A 2 -26.51 -2.55 10.35
CA ASP A 2 -25.80 -1.61 11.18
C ASP A 2 -24.67 -1.00 10.35
N PHE A 3 -24.60 0.34 10.27
CA PHE A 3 -23.57 1.06 9.54
C PHE A 3 -22.51 1.66 10.47
N ALA A 4 -22.59 1.39 11.77
CA ALA A 4 -21.57 1.82 12.71
C ALA A 4 -20.29 1.01 12.51
N PHE A 5 -19.15 1.65 12.71
CA PHE A 5 -17.87 0.94 12.77
C PHE A 5 -17.83 0.05 14.02
N THR A 6 -17.14 -1.08 13.90
CA THR A 6 -16.83 -1.92 15.05
C THR A 6 -15.79 -1.24 15.95
N ASP A 7 -15.67 -1.67 17.18
CA ASP A 7 -14.66 -1.14 18.11
C ASP A 7 -13.24 -1.32 17.56
N GLU A 8 -12.98 -2.42 16.85
CA GLU A 8 -11.70 -2.68 16.19
C GLU A 8 -11.44 -1.69 15.04
N GLN A 9 -12.44 -1.41 14.21
CA GLN A 9 -12.34 -0.43 13.12
C GLN A 9 -12.10 0.98 13.66
N VAL A 10 -12.78 1.36 14.75
CA VAL A 10 -12.55 2.63 15.43
C VAL A 10 -11.10 2.72 15.92
N MET A 11 -10.61 1.68 16.60
CA MET A 11 -9.25 1.63 17.11
C MET A 11 -8.20 1.74 16.00
N ILE A 12 -8.38 1.04 14.88
CA ILE A 12 -7.49 1.12 13.70
C ILE A 12 -7.47 2.57 13.16
N GLY A 13 -8.64 3.18 13.00
CA GLY A 13 -8.74 4.55 12.52
C GLY A 13 -8.07 5.57 13.44
N GLU A 14 -8.26 5.44 14.75
CA GLU A 14 -7.64 6.30 15.75
C GLU A 14 -6.11 6.13 15.78
N THR A 15 -5.63 4.89 15.73
CA THR A 15 -4.19 4.58 15.68
C THR A 15 -3.55 5.18 14.42
N ALA A 16 -4.17 5.01 13.26
CA ALA A 16 -3.68 5.59 12.01
C ALA A 16 -3.68 7.13 12.06
N LYS A 17 -4.75 7.75 12.58
CA LYS A 17 -4.82 9.21 12.75
C LYS A 17 -3.75 9.75 13.68
N ALA A 18 -3.50 9.08 14.80
CA ALA A 18 -2.45 9.46 15.74
C ALA A 18 -1.07 9.39 15.08
N PHE A 19 -0.76 8.28 14.41
CA PHE A 19 0.52 8.09 13.72
C PHE A 19 0.76 9.15 12.63
N PHE A 20 -0.18 9.33 11.71
CA PHE A 20 0.00 10.30 10.65
C PHE A 20 -0.04 11.75 11.16
N GLY A 21 -0.80 12.03 12.22
CA GLY A 21 -0.81 13.33 12.87
C GLY A 21 0.53 13.70 13.50
N GLU A 22 1.26 12.72 14.02
CA GLU A 22 2.57 12.91 14.63
C GLU A 22 3.71 12.92 13.60
N HIS A 23 3.66 12.01 12.62
CA HIS A 23 4.80 11.73 11.75
C HIS A 23 4.70 12.33 10.35
N ALA A 24 3.51 12.71 9.88
CA ALA A 24 3.31 13.31 8.57
C ALA A 24 3.05 14.82 8.66
N CYS A 25 3.64 15.59 7.76
CA CYS A 25 3.37 17.03 7.64
C CYS A 25 3.67 17.51 6.21
N SER A 26 3.12 18.68 5.86
CA SER A 26 3.27 19.24 4.51
C SER A 26 4.73 19.54 4.11
N GLU A 27 5.61 19.77 5.07
CA GLU A 27 7.04 19.97 4.80
C GLU A 27 7.71 18.67 4.35
N ARG A 28 7.42 17.55 5.02
CA ARG A 28 7.91 16.22 4.65
C ARG A 28 7.41 15.82 3.27
N THR A 29 6.12 16.05 2.99
CA THR A 29 5.51 15.77 1.69
C THR A 29 6.20 16.57 0.58
N ARG A 30 6.46 17.88 0.78
CA ARG A 30 7.18 18.68 -0.23
C ARG A 30 8.62 18.21 -0.44
N LYS A 31 9.30 17.78 0.62
CA LYS A 31 10.64 17.17 0.50
C LYS A 31 10.61 15.90 -0.33
N ALA A 32 9.66 15.00 -0.06
CA ALA A 32 9.47 13.78 -0.83
C ALA A 32 9.16 14.07 -2.31
N MET A 33 8.26 15.00 -2.59
CA MET A 33 7.92 15.43 -3.96
C MET A 33 9.10 15.99 -4.74
N ALA A 34 10.06 16.64 -4.06
CA ALA A 34 11.26 17.19 -4.70
C ALA A 34 12.27 16.11 -5.15
N VAL A 35 12.09 14.86 -4.71
CA VAL A 35 12.97 13.73 -5.03
C VAL A 35 12.23 12.75 -5.96
N ASP A 36 11.40 11.90 -5.40
CA ASP A 36 10.74 10.80 -6.12
C ASP A 36 9.31 10.51 -5.64
N GLY A 37 8.79 11.33 -4.73
CA GLY A 37 7.42 11.24 -4.24
C GLY A 37 7.21 10.25 -3.10
N LEU A 38 8.27 9.62 -2.57
CA LEU A 38 8.20 8.69 -1.43
C LEU A 38 8.92 9.25 -0.20
N ASP A 39 8.20 9.37 0.91
CA ASP A 39 8.80 9.61 2.23
C ASP A 39 9.23 8.29 2.86
N ARG A 40 10.51 7.92 2.70
CA ARG A 40 11.04 6.62 3.11
C ARG A 40 11.04 6.39 4.61
N ASP A 41 11.31 7.43 5.39
CA ASP A 41 11.30 7.30 6.85
C ASP A 41 9.87 7.08 7.36
N LEU A 42 8.91 7.83 6.80
CA LEU A 42 7.50 7.64 7.10
C LEU A 42 7.01 6.25 6.65
N TRP A 43 7.47 5.78 5.49
CA TRP A 43 7.16 4.45 4.99
C TRP A 43 7.68 3.35 5.91
N GLN A 44 8.93 3.45 6.37
CA GLN A 44 9.49 2.49 7.31
C GLN A 44 8.73 2.47 8.64
N GLY A 45 8.44 3.63 9.23
CA GLY A 45 7.64 3.72 10.46
C GLY A 45 6.23 3.14 10.26
N PHE A 46 5.56 3.47 9.15
CA PHE A 46 4.25 2.91 8.81
C PHE A 46 4.26 1.37 8.71
N CYS A 47 5.28 0.80 8.09
CA CYS A 47 5.38 -0.64 7.91
C CYS A 47 5.84 -1.36 9.19
N ALA A 48 6.86 -0.83 9.89
CA ALA A 48 7.46 -1.49 11.04
C ALA A 48 6.68 -1.28 12.34
N ASP A 49 6.24 -0.04 12.59
CA ASP A 49 5.64 0.32 13.88
C ASP A 49 4.14 0.01 13.91
N LEU A 50 3.44 0.27 12.82
CA LEU A 50 2.00 -0.01 12.72
C LEU A 50 1.69 -1.39 12.15
N GLY A 51 2.54 -1.95 11.30
CA GLY A 51 2.26 -3.21 10.61
C GLY A 51 1.08 -3.15 9.64
N LEU A 52 0.63 -1.95 9.27
CA LEU A 52 -0.59 -1.74 8.47
C LEU A 52 -0.36 -1.83 6.95
N ALA A 53 0.89 -2.00 6.49
CA ALA A 53 1.19 -2.25 5.08
C ALA A 53 0.50 -3.53 4.56
N GLY A 54 0.43 -4.56 5.39
CA GLY A 54 -0.24 -5.83 5.10
C GLY A 54 -1.69 -5.93 5.56
N ILE A 55 -2.37 -4.82 5.90
CA ILE A 55 -3.69 -4.84 6.54
C ILE A 55 -4.73 -5.71 5.81
N GLY A 56 -4.75 -5.67 4.50
CA GLY A 56 -5.69 -6.42 3.65
C GLY A 56 -5.17 -7.76 3.13
N LEU A 57 -3.99 -8.19 3.55
CA LEU A 57 -3.39 -9.47 3.13
C LEU A 57 -3.69 -10.59 4.11
N PRO A 58 -3.81 -11.85 3.64
CA PRO A 58 -3.99 -12.99 4.52
C PRO A 58 -2.83 -13.16 5.51
N GLU A 59 -3.14 -13.62 6.72
CA GLU A 59 -2.18 -13.83 7.82
C GLU A 59 -1.02 -14.76 7.43
N GLN A 60 -1.28 -15.77 6.62
CA GLN A 60 -0.25 -16.70 6.11
C GLN A 60 0.86 -16.02 5.29
N PHE A 61 0.63 -14.80 4.81
CA PHE A 61 1.60 -13.97 4.09
C PHE A 61 2.09 -12.77 4.92
N GLY A 62 1.87 -12.79 6.23
CA GLY A 62 2.28 -11.71 7.14
C GLY A 62 1.33 -10.51 7.17
N GLY A 63 0.12 -10.65 6.62
CA GLY A 63 -0.90 -9.62 6.69
C GLY A 63 -1.77 -9.74 7.95
N ALA A 64 -2.70 -8.79 8.13
CA ALA A 64 -3.66 -8.79 9.23
C ALA A 64 -4.98 -9.50 8.90
N GLY A 65 -5.21 -9.91 7.66
CA GLY A 65 -6.44 -10.58 7.24
C GLY A 65 -7.69 -9.70 7.26
N LEU A 66 -7.52 -8.38 7.37
CA LEU A 66 -8.62 -7.42 7.48
C LEU A 66 -9.19 -7.01 6.12
N GLY A 67 -10.24 -6.20 6.13
CA GLY A 67 -11.00 -5.85 4.93
C GLY A 67 -10.61 -4.50 4.30
N MET A 68 -11.43 -4.12 3.31
CA MET A 68 -11.26 -2.83 2.63
C MET A 68 -11.74 -1.65 3.47
N VAL A 69 -12.60 -1.87 4.47
CA VAL A 69 -13.06 -0.81 5.37
C VAL A 69 -11.90 -0.34 6.24
N GLU A 70 -11.16 -1.26 6.82
CA GLU A 70 -9.98 -0.99 7.65
C GLU A 70 -8.88 -0.30 6.82
N PHE A 71 -8.64 -0.78 5.60
CA PHE A 71 -7.73 -0.11 4.68
C PHE A 71 -8.19 1.33 4.35
N ALA A 72 -9.48 1.55 4.14
CA ALA A 72 -10.03 2.88 3.84
C ALA A 72 -9.84 3.85 5.01
N LEU A 73 -10.01 3.39 6.25
CA LEU A 73 -9.76 4.20 7.45
C LEU A 73 -8.29 4.64 7.55
N VAL A 74 -7.36 3.73 7.24
CA VAL A 74 -5.92 4.06 7.19
C VAL A 74 -5.62 5.04 6.06
N ALA A 75 -6.19 4.81 4.87
CA ALA A 75 -5.99 5.69 3.72
C ALA A 75 -6.58 7.09 3.94
N GLU A 76 -7.74 7.20 4.61
CA GLU A 76 -8.32 8.47 5.02
C GLU A 76 -7.39 9.24 5.98
N ALA A 77 -6.87 8.55 6.98
CA ALA A 77 -5.94 9.15 7.94
C ALA A 77 -4.66 9.65 7.25
N ALA A 78 -4.06 8.85 6.38
CA ALA A 78 -2.88 9.25 5.58
C ALA A 78 -3.19 10.43 4.65
N GLY A 79 -4.33 10.39 3.97
CA GLY A 79 -4.79 11.45 3.05
C GLY A 79 -5.04 12.77 3.76
N SER A 80 -5.57 12.75 4.98
CA SER A 80 -5.82 13.95 5.79
C SER A 80 -4.54 14.74 6.09
N GLN A 81 -3.39 14.09 6.11
CA GLN A 81 -2.06 14.67 6.31
C GLN A 81 -1.25 14.78 5.01
N VAL A 82 -1.84 14.42 3.87
CA VAL A 82 -1.16 14.38 2.56
C VAL A 82 0.14 13.55 2.63
N ALA A 83 0.09 12.40 3.31
CA ALA A 83 1.26 11.55 3.50
C ALA A 83 1.78 11.02 2.15
N ALA A 84 3.08 11.20 1.89
CA ALA A 84 3.73 10.78 0.64
C ALA A 84 4.08 9.27 0.68
N LEU A 85 3.04 8.42 0.64
CA LEU A 85 3.14 6.96 0.72
C LEU A 85 2.41 6.27 -0.43
N PRO A 86 2.90 5.12 -0.92
CA PRO A 86 2.34 4.39 -2.07
C PRO A 86 1.18 3.46 -1.67
N LEU A 87 0.29 3.89 -0.76
CA LEU A 87 -0.73 3.02 -0.14
C LEU A 87 -1.66 2.36 -1.16
N LEU A 88 -2.18 3.13 -2.13
CA LEU A 88 -3.10 2.59 -3.14
C LEU A 88 -2.38 1.61 -4.06
N GLY A 89 -1.17 1.96 -4.52
CA GLY A 89 -0.35 1.09 -5.36
C GLY A 89 -0.04 -0.23 -4.67
N LEU A 90 0.39 -0.17 -3.40
CA LEU A 90 0.63 -1.35 -2.58
C LEU A 90 -0.62 -2.23 -2.46
N ALA A 91 -1.76 -1.66 -2.08
CA ALA A 91 -2.99 -2.41 -1.87
C ALA A 91 -3.48 -3.07 -3.17
N THR A 92 -3.43 -2.35 -4.30
CA THR A 92 -3.88 -2.89 -5.60
C THR A 92 -2.95 -3.98 -6.11
N ALA A 93 -1.62 -3.79 -6.04
CA ALA A 93 -0.64 -4.80 -6.44
C ALA A 93 -0.73 -6.06 -5.57
N ALA A 94 -0.82 -5.89 -4.26
CA ALA A 94 -0.95 -6.99 -3.32
C ALA A 94 -2.22 -7.82 -3.58
N ARG A 95 -3.36 -7.17 -3.82
CA ARG A 95 -4.62 -7.86 -4.16
C ARG A 95 -4.57 -8.54 -5.53
N ALA A 96 -3.92 -7.93 -6.52
CA ALA A 96 -3.74 -8.54 -7.83
C ALA A 96 -2.93 -9.84 -7.73
N ILE A 97 -1.82 -9.82 -6.98
CA ILE A 97 -0.99 -11.01 -6.73
C ILE A 97 -1.77 -12.06 -5.93
N ALA A 98 -2.48 -11.66 -4.88
CA ALA A 98 -3.28 -12.57 -4.06
C ALA A 98 -4.38 -13.26 -4.85
N ALA A 99 -5.03 -12.56 -5.79
CA ALA A 99 -6.12 -13.07 -6.60
C ALA A 99 -5.66 -13.89 -7.80
N GLY A 100 -4.61 -13.47 -8.50
CA GLY A 100 -4.20 -14.02 -9.79
C GLY A 100 -2.82 -14.67 -9.84
N GLY A 101 -2.00 -14.47 -8.81
CA GLY A 101 -0.65 -15.02 -8.75
C GLY A 101 -0.63 -16.54 -8.50
N SER A 102 0.40 -17.22 -9.02
CA SER A 102 0.70 -18.58 -8.62
C SER A 102 1.10 -18.65 -7.14
N GLU A 103 1.03 -19.83 -6.52
CA GLU A 103 1.43 -19.99 -5.11
C GLU A 103 2.91 -19.56 -4.88
N ALA A 104 3.79 -19.84 -5.84
CA ALA A 104 5.19 -19.41 -5.78
C ALA A 104 5.30 -17.89 -5.76
N GLN A 105 4.55 -17.20 -6.62
CA GLN A 105 4.51 -15.73 -6.65
C GLN A 105 3.93 -15.13 -5.38
N LYS A 106 2.85 -15.71 -4.85
CA LYS A 106 2.26 -15.28 -3.59
C LYS A 106 3.24 -15.41 -2.42
N MET A 107 3.90 -16.55 -2.31
CA MET A 107 4.89 -16.82 -1.27
C MET A 107 6.13 -15.93 -1.37
N GLU A 108 6.50 -15.54 -2.57
CA GLU A 108 7.65 -14.65 -2.80
C GLU A 108 7.32 -13.18 -2.50
N TRP A 109 6.20 -12.67 -3.03
CA TRP A 109 5.94 -11.24 -3.07
C TRP A 109 5.07 -10.72 -1.91
N LEU A 110 4.04 -11.47 -1.51
CA LEU A 110 3.10 -10.95 -0.50
C LEU A 110 3.74 -10.66 0.86
N PRO A 111 4.68 -11.49 1.38
CA PRO A 111 5.38 -11.15 2.63
C PRO A 111 6.24 -9.89 2.52
N LYS A 112 6.90 -9.67 1.37
CA LYS A 112 7.70 -8.47 1.13
C LYS A 112 6.85 -7.21 1.07
N LEU A 113 5.65 -7.32 0.46
CA LEU A 113 4.68 -6.22 0.41
C LEU A 113 4.07 -5.95 1.79
N ALA A 114 3.73 -7.00 2.54
CA ALA A 114 3.17 -6.87 3.89
C ALA A 114 4.14 -6.19 4.86
N SER A 115 5.44 -6.47 4.73
CA SER A 115 6.49 -5.88 5.56
C SER A 115 7.02 -4.53 5.07
N GLY A 116 6.58 -4.07 3.89
CA GLY A 116 7.10 -2.84 3.28
C GLY A 116 8.52 -2.95 2.72
N GLN A 117 9.08 -4.15 2.59
CA GLN A 117 10.39 -4.38 1.97
C GLN A 117 10.40 -4.07 0.48
N CYS A 118 9.23 -4.18 -0.17
CA CYS A 118 9.03 -3.80 -1.56
C CYS A 118 7.99 -2.70 -1.66
N VAL A 119 8.21 -1.78 -2.57
CA VAL A 119 7.22 -0.81 -3.04
C VAL A 119 6.64 -1.34 -4.34
N ALA A 120 5.34 -1.56 -4.39
CA ALA A 120 4.67 -2.01 -5.59
C ALA A 120 3.59 -1.03 -6.03
N THR A 121 3.35 -1.02 -7.33
CA THR A 121 2.23 -0.30 -7.93
C THR A 121 1.55 -1.19 -8.96
N CYS A 122 0.29 -0.91 -9.23
CA CYS A 122 -0.50 -1.63 -10.22
C CYS A 122 -1.27 -0.61 -11.05
N GLU A 123 -1.08 -0.63 -12.35
CA GLU A 123 -1.85 0.18 -13.29
C GLU A 123 -3.07 -0.58 -13.78
N GLY A 124 -4.23 0.08 -13.80
CA GLY A 124 -5.52 -0.58 -13.99
C GLY A 124 -5.83 -1.10 -15.40
N MET A 125 -5.18 -0.55 -16.44
CA MET A 125 -5.46 -0.92 -17.86
C MET A 125 -4.17 -0.95 -18.68
N PRO A 126 -3.36 -1.99 -18.54
CA PRO A 126 -2.12 -2.09 -19.31
C PRO A 126 -2.40 -2.29 -20.79
N LYS A 127 -1.77 -1.49 -21.63
CA LYS A 127 -1.59 -1.78 -23.06
C LYS A 127 -0.36 -2.67 -23.21
N ALA A 128 -0.48 -3.92 -22.81
CA ALA A 128 0.63 -4.87 -22.86
C ALA A 128 0.24 -6.10 -23.67
N ASP A 129 1.14 -6.51 -24.57
CA ASP A 129 1.02 -7.73 -25.35
C ASP A 129 1.96 -8.79 -24.80
N TYR A 130 1.44 -10.01 -24.65
CA TYR A 130 2.25 -11.16 -24.28
C TYR A 130 2.37 -12.11 -25.46
N THR A 131 3.54 -12.17 -26.08
CA THR A 131 3.80 -13.01 -27.24
C THR A 131 5.17 -13.67 -27.12
N GLY A 132 5.22 -14.98 -27.36
CA GLY A 132 6.47 -15.74 -27.36
C GLY A 132 7.23 -15.70 -26.03
N GLY A 133 6.52 -15.68 -24.90
CA GLY A 133 7.13 -15.62 -23.57
C GLY A 133 7.65 -14.24 -23.16
N LYS A 134 7.38 -13.20 -23.96
CA LYS A 134 7.80 -11.83 -23.68
C LYS A 134 6.59 -10.93 -23.48
N LEU A 135 6.67 -10.09 -22.46
CA LEU A 135 5.73 -9.01 -22.21
C LEU A 135 6.29 -7.72 -22.81
N SER A 136 5.48 -7.03 -23.63
CA SER A 136 5.82 -5.73 -24.22
C SER A 136 4.66 -4.77 -24.04
N GLY A 137 4.93 -3.54 -23.62
CA GLY A 137 3.88 -2.56 -23.43
C GLY A 137 4.42 -1.22 -22.95
N THR A 138 3.52 -0.24 -22.90
CA THR A 138 3.81 1.09 -22.36
C THR A 138 2.70 1.43 -21.37
N PHE A 139 3.09 1.95 -20.24
CA PHE A 139 2.19 2.42 -19.19
C PHE A 139 2.39 3.92 -19.02
N ASP A 140 1.31 4.66 -19.10
CA ASP A 140 1.32 6.09 -18.86
C ASP A 140 0.92 6.37 -17.41
N LEU A 141 1.57 7.35 -16.76
CA LEU A 141 1.20 7.86 -15.46
C LEU A 141 1.15 6.80 -14.34
N VAL A 142 2.17 5.95 -14.24
CA VAL A 142 2.28 4.95 -13.18
C VAL A 142 2.57 5.64 -11.83
N PRO A 143 1.63 5.66 -10.88
CA PRO A 143 1.87 6.25 -9.57
C PRO A 143 3.03 5.55 -8.87
N HIS A 144 3.99 6.33 -8.32
CA HIS A 144 5.19 5.81 -7.65
C HIS A 144 6.06 4.88 -8.50
N GLY A 145 5.91 4.89 -9.84
CA GLY A 145 6.67 4.01 -10.74
C GLY A 145 8.18 4.22 -10.69
N ALA A 146 8.65 5.38 -10.25
CA ALA A 146 10.09 5.67 -10.09
C ALA A 146 10.72 4.99 -8.86
N VAL A 147 9.91 4.54 -7.90
CA VAL A 147 10.35 3.94 -6.64
C VAL A 147 9.85 2.50 -6.46
N ALA A 148 9.08 1.99 -7.41
CA ALA A 148 8.62 0.60 -7.41
C ALA A 148 9.76 -0.37 -7.73
N ASP A 149 9.76 -1.55 -7.05
CA ASP A 149 10.73 -2.64 -7.21
C ASP A 149 10.40 -3.58 -8.38
#